data_7391b3ebcba6b0f25f71df8cd2c6e290
#
_entry.id   7391b3ebcba6b0f25f71df8cd2c6e290
#
_cell.length_a   1.000
_cell.length_b   1.000
_cell.length_c   1.000
_cell.angle_alpha   90.00
_cell.angle_beta   90.00
_cell.angle_gamma   90.00
#
_symmetry.space_group_name_H-M   'P 1'
#
loop_
_entity.id
_entity.type
_entity.pdbx_description
1 polymer ?
#
loop_
_entity_poly.entity_id
_entity_poly.type
_entity_poly.pdbx_seq_one_letter_code
_entity_poly.pdbx_strand_id
1 'polypeptide(L)'
;MTAPALDEFVERAESWLAERYPRASDTAERRFVWGEGDDEVRVFQEPDPEQEGGALPAIRRWRQDLWDHGYGWISGPAEFGGAGLPVAYARAFERLTRKYRVPGDAALTISLGMVAPTISRHGRPEQKQHWLPRLYSGQQIACQLFSEPDAGSDLAAVRTQAVRHGDGWRISGQKVWTSGAHLADIGEIICRTADGPRHHNLTAFLMDMRADGVTVRPLRQMTGGASFNEVFLDDVTVPDSRRLDEEGNGWKVALTTLGHERNAMGHSAFGGAGILSTERLIGLVRATGRQADPVIRQEFGELLSQLRAARYTQDMLAAQARAGEAPGPEIALNKIALSNNMKRLAEFVAAVLGPALIADTGAWGTYAWTSVVLGAPGYRLGGGTDEVLKNAIAQRVLGLPRPS
;
A
#
# COMPACT_ATOMS: atom_id res chain seq x y z
N MET A 1 31.77 11.42 -7.09
CA MET A 1 31.94 11.83 -5.67
C MET A 1 31.78 10.59 -4.82
N THR A 2 32.68 10.34 -3.89
CA THR A 2 32.55 9.25 -2.90
C THR A 2 31.33 9.53 -1.97
N ALA A 3 30.54 8.51 -1.65
CA ALA A 3 29.44 8.64 -0.69
C ALA A 3 30.02 9.09 0.67
N PRO A 4 29.35 10.01 1.39
CA PRO A 4 29.77 10.39 2.74
C PRO A 4 29.73 9.17 3.68
N ALA A 5 30.45 9.20 4.81
CA ALA A 5 30.28 8.16 5.81
C ALA A 5 28.82 8.11 6.31
N LEU A 6 28.31 6.92 6.63
CA LEU A 6 26.89 6.76 7.05
C LEU A 6 26.59 7.60 8.29
N ASP A 7 27.51 7.67 9.25
CA ASP A 7 27.34 8.44 10.49
C ASP A 7 27.25 9.95 10.19
N GLU A 8 28.11 10.46 9.32
CA GLU A 8 28.09 11.86 8.87
C GLU A 8 26.76 12.20 8.16
N PHE A 9 26.26 11.28 7.33
CA PHE A 9 24.94 11.43 6.70
C PHE A 9 23.82 11.49 7.76
N VAL A 10 23.86 10.59 8.75
CA VAL A 10 22.86 10.52 9.83
C VAL A 10 22.86 11.79 10.65
N GLU A 11 24.03 12.31 11.07
CA GLU A 11 24.15 13.57 11.82
C GLU A 11 23.58 14.75 11.04
N ARG A 12 23.93 14.88 9.76
CA ARG A 12 23.40 15.94 8.89
C ARG A 12 21.87 15.84 8.72
N ALA A 13 21.36 14.64 8.51
CA ALA A 13 19.93 14.40 8.35
C ALA A 13 19.16 14.67 9.67
N GLU A 14 19.72 14.28 10.81
CA GLU A 14 19.13 14.55 12.13
C GLU A 14 19.09 16.05 12.43
N SER A 15 20.15 16.79 12.15
CA SER A 15 20.21 18.25 12.29
C SER A 15 19.16 18.93 11.41
N TRP A 16 19.05 18.50 10.14
CA TRP A 16 18.06 19.03 9.20
C TRP A 16 16.61 18.79 9.65
N LEU A 17 16.30 17.61 10.20
CA LEU A 17 14.99 17.28 10.75
C LEU A 17 14.69 18.11 12.01
N ALA A 18 15.66 18.21 12.92
CA ALA A 18 15.49 18.93 14.20
C ALA A 18 15.23 20.43 14.02
N GLU A 19 15.78 21.04 12.97
CA GLU A 19 15.52 22.45 12.64
C GLU A 19 14.11 22.72 12.13
N ARG A 20 13.44 21.72 11.53
CA ARG A 20 12.18 21.89 10.77
C ARG A 20 10.99 21.23 11.41
N TYR A 21 11.21 20.16 12.15
CA TYR A 21 10.12 19.34 12.68
C TYR A 21 10.30 19.11 14.18
N PRO A 22 9.23 19.27 14.98
CA PRO A 22 9.30 18.94 16.39
C PRO A 22 9.57 17.44 16.55
N ARG A 23 10.38 17.09 17.54
CA ARG A 23 10.52 15.68 17.92
C ARG A 23 9.15 15.09 18.26
N ALA A 24 8.91 13.90 17.77
CA ALA A 24 7.82 13.11 18.29
C ALA A 24 8.07 13.03 19.81
N SER A 25 7.18 13.59 20.62
CA SER A 25 7.31 13.46 22.06
C SER A 25 7.44 11.98 22.40
N ASP A 26 8.19 11.62 23.46
CA ASP A 26 8.28 10.24 23.98
C ASP A 26 6.92 9.62 24.35
N THR A 27 5.82 10.32 24.04
CA THR A 27 4.46 9.79 24.01
C THR A 27 4.25 8.61 23.05
N ALA A 28 5.21 8.33 22.14
CA ALA A 28 5.22 7.07 21.36
C ALA A 28 5.45 5.83 22.25
N GLU A 29 5.97 5.98 23.47
CA GLU A 29 6.02 4.99 24.53
C GLU A 29 4.86 5.11 25.54
N ARG A 30 3.86 5.97 25.30
CA ARG A 30 2.67 5.92 26.14
C ARG A 30 2.07 4.54 25.99
N ARG A 31 2.27 3.74 27.03
CA ARG A 31 1.60 2.47 27.23
C ARG A 31 0.12 2.69 26.94
N PHE A 32 -0.42 1.89 26.04
CA PHE A 32 -1.84 1.93 25.73
C PHE A 32 -2.65 1.88 27.05
N VAL A 33 -3.50 2.86 27.24
CA VAL A 33 -4.42 2.94 28.38
C VAL A 33 -5.84 2.93 27.83
N TRP A 34 -6.62 1.96 28.23
CA TRP A 34 -8.02 1.87 27.84
C TRP A 34 -8.81 3.08 28.34
N GLY A 35 -9.58 3.69 27.46
CA GLY A 35 -10.38 4.87 27.79
C GLY A 35 -9.66 6.21 27.56
N GLU A 36 -8.38 6.20 27.13
CA GLU A 36 -7.63 7.43 26.84
C GLU A 36 -7.36 7.58 25.35
N GLY A 37 -7.52 8.82 24.84
CA GLY A 37 -7.25 9.16 23.45
C GLY A 37 -8.38 8.78 22.50
N ASP A 38 -8.06 8.69 21.21
CA ASP A 38 -8.97 8.26 20.16
C ASP A 38 -9.22 6.76 20.26
N ASP A 39 -10.48 6.34 20.25
CA ASP A 39 -10.88 4.93 20.26
C ASP A 39 -10.94 4.30 18.86
N GLU A 40 -10.71 5.06 17.81
CA GLU A 40 -10.75 4.59 16.44
C GLU A 40 -9.91 3.32 16.20
N VAL A 41 -10.52 2.36 15.52
CA VAL A 41 -9.89 1.12 15.08
C VAL A 41 -10.11 1.00 13.58
N ARG A 42 -9.22 1.61 12.79
CA ARG A 42 -9.34 1.61 11.32
C ARG A 42 -8.56 0.45 10.71
N VAL A 43 -9.25 -0.31 9.88
CA VAL A 43 -8.67 -1.43 9.11
C VAL A 43 -7.98 -0.93 7.86
N PHE A 44 -8.61 0.02 7.18
CA PHE A 44 -8.05 0.78 6.08
C PHE A 44 -7.84 2.22 6.54
N GLN A 45 -6.86 2.90 5.96
CA GLN A 45 -6.79 4.34 6.11
C GLN A 45 -7.98 4.90 5.30
N GLU A 46 -8.99 5.33 6.00
CA GLU A 46 -10.19 5.96 5.43
C GLU A 46 -10.24 7.41 5.94
N PRO A 47 -9.33 8.28 5.46
CA PRO A 47 -9.44 9.67 5.79
C PRO A 47 -10.77 10.21 5.23
N ASP A 48 -11.40 11.08 5.98
CA ASP A 48 -12.48 11.90 5.42
C ASP A 48 -11.93 12.62 4.18
N PRO A 49 -12.59 12.57 3.03
CA PRO A 49 -12.14 13.24 1.80
C PRO A 49 -11.77 14.70 1.98
N GLU A 50 -12.44 15.42 2.88
CA GLU A 50 -12.11 16.82 3.23
C GLU A 50 -10.80 16.90 4.01
N GLN A 51 -10.58 15.98 4.96
CA GLN A 51 -9.33 15.90 5.74
C GLN A 51 -8.16 15.44 4.87
N GLU A 52 -8.38 14.49 3.97
CA GLU A 52 -7.37 14.01 3.02
C GLU A 52 -6.94 15.13 2.06
N GLY A 53 -7.90 15.85 1.49
CA GLY A 53 -7.63 17.03 0.67
C GLY A 53 -6.91 18.13 1.43
N GLY A 54 -7.26 18.34 2.71
CA GLY A 54 -6.61 19.31 3.59
C GLY A 54 -5.17 18.95 3.98
N ALA A 55 -4.86 17.66 4.10
CA ALA A 55 -3.51 17.18 4.42
C ALA A 55 -2.55 17.21 3.22
N LEU A 56 -3.08 17.08 2.00
CA LEU A 56 -2.28 16.94 0.78
C LEU A 56 -1.29 18.09 0.54
N PRO A 57 -1.61 19.38 0.75
CA PRO A 57 -0.63 20.46 0.62
C PRO A 57 0.56 20.34 1.58
N ALA A 58 0.34 19.85 2.80
CA ALA A 58 1.41 19.62 3.76
C ALA A 58 2.31 18.45 3.34
N ILE A 59 1.72 17.36 2.82
CA ILE A 59 2.43 16.21 2.28
C ILE A 59 3.29 16.63 1.07
N ARG A 60 2.73 17.40 0.13
CA ARG A 60 3.45 17.91 -1.04
C ARG A 60 4.64 18.81 -0.63
N ARG A 61 4.45 19.73 0.33
CA ARG A 61 5.56 20.55 0.86
C ARG A 61 6.64 19.70 1.50
N TRP A 62 6.26 18.73 2.34
CA TRP A 62 7.19 17.79 2.94
C TRP A 62 8.01 17.03 1.89
N ARG A 63 7.38 16.51 0.85
CA ARG A 63 8.07 15.80 -0.24
C ARG A 63 8.98 16.70 -1.03
N GLN A 64 8.57 17.94 -1.30
CA GLN A 64 9.39 18.93 -1.97
C GLN A 64 10.63 19.29 -1.13
N ASP A 65 10.44 19.52 0.18
CA ASP A 65 11.56 19.78 1.10
C ASP A 65 12.57 18.61 1.12
N LEU A 66 12.08 17.38 1.17
CA LEU A 66 12.94 16.19 1.06
C LEU A 66 13.71 16.17 -0.26
N TRP A 67 13.05 16.48 -1.35
CA TRP A 67 13.65 16.49 -2.68
C TRP A 67 14.76 17.53 -2.79
N ASP A 68 14.50 18.75 -2.36
CA ASP A 68 15.43 19.88 -2.45
C ASP A 68 16.70 19.68 -1.61
N HIS A 69 16.62 18.83 -0.57
CA HIS A 69 17.77 18.51 0.31
C HIS A 69 18.40 17.13 0.03
N GLY A 70 17.98 16.45 -1.05
CA GLY A 70 18.56 15.16 -1.45
C GLY A 70 18.05 13.95 -0.65
N TYR A 71 16.97 14.12 0.14
CA TYR A 71 16.37 13.04 0.90
C TYR A 71 15.12 12.44 0.21
N GLY A 72 14.65 13.04 -0.87
CA GLY A 72 13.42 12.64 -1.57
C GLY A 72 13.51 11.27 -2.23
N TRP A 73 14.71 10.88 -2.73
CA TRP A 73 14.99 9.58 -3.32
C TRP A 73 16.45 9.19 -3.10
N ILE A 74 16.77 8.84 -1.85
CA ILE A 74 18.15 8.63 -1.38
C ILE A 74 18.87 7.53 -2.16
N SER A 75 18.22 6.40 -2.45
CA SER A 75 18.83 5.26 -3.16
C SER A 75 18.60 5.27 -4.68
N GLY A 76 17.92 6.30 -5.20
CA GLY A 76 17.65 6.40 -6.63
C GLY A 76 18.87 6.82 -7.44
N PRO A 77 18.91 6.45 -8.75
CA PRO A 77 19.99 6.85 -9.64
C PRO A 77 20.09 8.38 -9.77
N ALA A 78 21.29 8.91 -9.71
CA ALA A 78 21.55 10.35 -9.78
C ALA A 78 21.13 10.95 -11.13
N GLU A 79 21.22 10.19 -12.21
CA GLU A 79 20.78 10.61 -13.56
C GLU A 79 19.28 10.94 -13.65
N PHE A 80 18.45 10.40 -12.71
CA PHE A 80 17.02 10.66 -12.63
C PHE A 80 16.64 11.46 -11.37
N GLY A 81 17.60 12.14 -10.73
CA GLY A 81 17.37 13.01 -9.57
C GLY A 81 17.42 12.33 -8.22
N GLY A 82 17.79 11.05 -8.16
CA GLY A 82 18.10 10.37 -6.89
C GLY A 82 19.47 10.78 -6.33
N ALA A 83 19.73 10.49 -5.06
CA ALA A 83 21.03 10.79 -4.44
C ALA A 83 22.12 9.76 -4.76
N GLY A 84 21.80 8.62 -5.37
CA GLY A 84 22.76 7.57 -5.74
C GLY A 84 23.41 6.86 -4.55
N LEU A 85 22.83 6.97 -3.34
CA LEU A 85 23.40 6.40 -2.12
C LEU A 85 22.90 4.96 -1.90
N PRO A 86 23.70 4.11 -1.21
CA PRO A 86 23.25 2.78 -0.84
C PRO A 86 21.93 2.76 -0.04
N VAL A 87 21.13 1.70 -0.18
CA VAL A 87 19.84 1.53 0.52
C VAL A 87 19.95 1.66 2.05
N ALA A 88 21.14 1.38 2.62
CA ALA A 88 21.39 1.57 4.05
C ALA A 88 21.12 3.02 4.51
N TYR A 89 21.41 4.02 3.66
CA TYR A 89 21.17 5.43 3.95
C TYR A 89 19.67 5.76 3.97
N ALA A 90 18.90 5.23 3.02
CA ALA A 90 17.45 5.39 3.01
C ALA A 90 16.81 4.78 4.27
N ARG A 91 17.25 3.59 4.68
CA ARG A 91 16.81 2.95 5.93
C ARG A 91 17.20 3.73 7.18
N ALA A 92 18.39 4.33 7.18
CA ALA A 92 18.83 5.17 8.30
C ALA A 92 17.97 6.44 8.39
N PHE A 93 17.70 7.09 7.27
CA PHE A 93 16.81 8.26 7.20
C PHE A 93 15.38 7.93 7.65
N GLU A 94 14.81 6.82 7.21
CA GLU A 94 13.49 6.35 7.64
C GLU A 94 13.42 6.14 9.17
N ARG A 95 14.47 5.56 9.79
CA ARG A 95 14.52 5.44 11.25
C ARG A 95 14.59 6.79 11.95
N LEU A 96 15.28 7.77 11.35
CA LEU A 96 15.34 9.14 11.88
C LEU A 96 13.99 9.83 11.81
N THR A 97 13.28 9.77 10.68
CA THR A 97 11.99 10.45 10.50
C THR A 97 10.96 10.00 11.53
N ARG A 98 11.01 8.74 11.99
CA ARG A 98 10.13 8.23 13.06
C ARG A 98 10.30 8.94 14.41
N LYS A 99 11.43 9.63 14.63
CA LYS A 99 11.70 10.42 15.85
C LYS A 99 11.08 11.83 15.78
N TYR A 100 10.46 12.20 14.65
CA TYR A 100 9.94 13.55 14.41
C TYR A 100 8.48 13.48 13.96
N ARG A 101 7.73 14.56 14.23
CA ARG A 101 6.36 14.73 13.73
C ARG A 101 6.40 15.28 12.31
N VAL A 102 6.60 14.42 11.35
CA VAL A 102 6.58 14.74 9.92
C VAL A 102 5.21 14.41 9.31
N PRO A 103 4.82 15.08 8.21
CA PRO A 103 3.64 14.69 7.46
C PRO A 103 3.77 13.24 6.97
N GLY A 104 2.70 12.45 7.09
CA GLY A 104 2.71 11.06 6.63
C GLY A 104 2.60 10.96 5.11
N ASP A 105 3.27 9.98 4.51
CA ASP A 105 3.27 9.73 3.05
C ASP A 105 2.16 8.75 2.60
N ALA A 106 1.15 8.50 3.43
CA ALA A 106 0.13 7.48 3.16
C ALA A 106 -0.59 7.67 1.81
N ALA A 107 -0.96 8.92 1.48
CA ALA A 107 -1.57 9.27 0.20
C ALA A 107 -0.64 9.02 -1.01
N LEU A 108 0.66 8.88 -0.79
CA LEU A 108 1.67 8.67 -1.83
C LEU A 108 2.18 7.23 -1.91
N THR A 109 1.62 6.31 -1.12
CA THR A 109 2.09 4.91 -1.06
C THR A 109 2.09 4.25 -2.43
N ILE A 110 1.05 4.44 -3.24
CA ILE A 110 0.97 3.89 -4.61
C ILE A 110 1.99 4.59 -5.52
N SER A 111 2.06 5.93 -5.47
CA SER A 111 3.00 6.70 -6.28
C SER A 111 4.44 6.25 -6.07
N LEU A 112 4.89 6.24 -4.80
CA LEU A 112 6.29 6.03 -4.43
C LEU A 112 6.67 4.56 -4.27
N GLY A 113 5.72 3.75 -3.81
CA GLY A 113 5.96 2.34 -3.52
C GLY A 113 5.67 1.39 -4.68
N MET A 114 4.92 1.82 -5.70
CA MET A 114 4.47 0.96 -6.80
C MET A 114 4.77 1.56 -8.17
N VAL A 115 4.18 2.71 -8.51
CA VAL A 115 4.25 3.29 -9.86
C VAL A 115 5.66 3.84 -10.17
N ALA A 116 6.26 4.61 -9.26
CA ALA A 116 7.61 5.15 -9.49
C ALA A 116 8.67 4.05 -9.69
N PRO A 117 8.76 3.00 -8.85
CA PRO A 117 9.68 1.90 -9.11
C PRO A 117 9.36 1.11 -10.39
N THR A 118 8.09 1.01 -10.80
CA THR A 118 7.71 0.40 -12.07
C THR A 118 8.19 1.24 -13.26
N ILE A 119 8.01 2.57 -13.22
CA ILE A 119 8.58 3.48 -14.22
C ILE A 119 10.11 3.38 -14.26
N SER A 120 10.75 3.31 -13.09
CA SER A 120 12.21 3.15 -13.00
C SER A 120 12.69 1.89 -13.71
N ARG A 121 11.91 0.81 -13.69
CA ARG A 121 12.26 -0.47 -14.34
C ARG A 121 11.91 -0.50 -15.82
N HIS A 122 10.72 -0.05 -16.21
CA HIS A 122 10.14 -0.25 -17.54
C HIS A 122 10.08 1.02 -18.40
N GLY A 123 10.27 2.19 -17.80
CA GLY A 123 10.23 3.45 -18.52
C GLY A 123 11.44 3.64 -19.44
N ARG A 124 11.23 4.32 -20.56
CA ARG A 124 12.32 4.85 -21.41
C ARG A 124 13.07 5.95 -20.66
N PRO A 125 14.31 6.27 -21.00
CA PRO A 125 15.10 7.31 -20.33
C PRO A 125 14.35 8.64 -20.19
N GLU A 126 13.66 9.09 -21.23
CA GLU A 126 12.88 10.34 -21.27
C GLU A 126 11.70 10.29 -20.28
N GLN A 127 11.03 9.14 -20.16
CA GLN A 127 9.96 8.93 -19.21
C GLN A 127 10.48 8.95 -17.77
N LYS A 128 11.62 8.30 -17.52
CA LYS A 128 12.27 8.32 -16.18
C LYS A 128 12.67 9.73 -15.79
N GLN A 129 13.30 10.50 -16.69
CA GLN A 129 13.68 11.89 -16.46
C GLN A 129 12.47 12.78 -16.21
N HIS A 130 11.35 12.52 -16.89
CA HIS A 130 10.13 13.31 -16.74
C HIS A 130 9.37 12.98 -15.46
N TRP A 131 9.11 11.68 -15.20
CA TRP A 131 8.17 11.27 -14.17
C TRP A 131 8.79 11.08 -12.79
N LEU A 132 9.98 10.47 -12.69
CA LEU A 132 10.56 10.11 -11.38
C LEU A 132 10.80 11.33 -10.48
N PRO A 133 11.40 12.44 -10.97
CA PRO A 133 11.56 13.65 -10.15
C PRO A 133 10.22 14.18 -9.63
N ARG A 134 9.18 14.21 -10.49
CA ARG A 134 7.87 14.74 -10.12
C ARG A 134 7.13 13.90 -9.09
N LEU A 135 7.26 12.57 -9.19
CA LEU A 135 6.66 11.66 -8.22
C LEU A 135 7.40 11.72 -6.88
N TYR A 136 8.73 11.63 -6.88
CA TYR A 136 9.50 11.65 -5.64
C TYR A 136 9.52 13.01 -4.93
N SER A 137 9.35 14.11 -5.64
CA SER A 137 9.15 15.45 -5.05
C SER A 137 7.71 15.73 -4.60
N GLY A 138 6.75 14.83 -4.91
CA GLY A 138 5.33 15.04 -4.61
C GLY A 138 4.63 16.06 -5.50
N GLN A 139 5.28 16.55 -6.57
CA GLN A 139 4.65 17.44 -7.55
C GLN A 139 3.50 16.73 -8.27
N GLN A 140 3.63 15.43 -8.51
CA GLN A 140 2.58 14.61 -9.10
C GLN A 140 2.32 13.37 -8.24
N ILE A 141 1.08 12.92 -8.28
CA ILE A 141 0.59 11.73 -7.57
C ILE A 141 0.14 10.71 -8.61
N ALA A 142 0.49 9.44 -8.40
CA ALA A 142 0.09 8.36 -9.26
C ALA A 142 -0.89 7.41 -8.58
N CYS A 143 -1.82 6.85 -9.36
CA CYS A 143 -2.65 5.72 -8.97
C CYS A 143 -2.45 4.52 -9.92
N GLN A 144 -3.01 3.36 -9.53
CA GLN A 144 -2.92 2.10 -10.27
C GLN A 144 -4.31 1.71 -10.80
N LEU A 145 -4.46 1.63 -12.12
CA LEU A 145 -5.70 1.36 -12.83
C LEU A 145 -5.67 -0.06 -13.43
N PHE A 146 -5.79 -1.08 -12.59
CA PHE A 146 -5.65 -2.48 -13.01
C PHE A 146 -6.99 -3.21 -13.04
N SER A 147 -7.58 -3.43 -11.87
CA SER A 147 -8.80 -4.23 -11.73
C SER A 147 -9.99 -3.64 -12.48
N GLU A 148 -10.86 -4.53 -12.97
CA GLU A 148 -12.14 -4.21 -13.60
C GLU A 148 -13.26 -4.97 -12.86
N PRO A 149 -14.55 -4.61 -13.05
CA PRO A 149 -15.65 -5.32 -12.42
C PRO A 149 -15.60 -6.84 -12.61
N ASP A 150 -15.18 -7.30 -13.82
CA ASP A 150 -15.10 -8.72 -14.17
C ASP A 150 -13.67 -9.29 -14.15
N ALA A 151 -12.65 -8.48 -13.80
CA ALA A 151 -11.23 -8.87 -13.86
C ALA A 151 -10.45 -8.36 -12.65
N GLY A 152 -10.47 -9.09 -11.55
CA GLY A 152 -9.66 -8.85 -10.35
C GLY A 152 -8.51 -9.82 -10.23
N SER A 153 -8.74 -11.01 -9.64
CA SER A 153 -7.72 -12.07 -9.53
C SER A 153 -7.21 -12.53 -10.89
N ASP A 154 -8.10 -12.55 -11.87
CA ASP A 154 -7.75 -12.81 -13.26
C ASP A 154 -7.49 -11.50 -14.01
N LEU A 155 -6.44 -10.79 -13.64
CA LEU A 155 -6.07 -9.52 -14.24
C LEU A 155 -5.79 -9.64 -15.76
N ALA A 156 -5.37 -10.80 -16.24
CA ALA A 156 -5.16 -11.02 -17.67
C ALA A 156 -6.46 -11.01 -18.51
N ALA A 157 -7.62 -11.04 -17.85
CA ALA A 157 -8.94 -10.96 -18.48
C ALA A 157 -9.47 -9.53 -18.64
N VAL A 158 -8.69 -8.50 -18.32
CA VAL A 158 -9.11 -7.09 -18.49
C VAL A 158 -9.62 -6.82 -19.89
N ARG A 159 -10.69 -6.00 -19.97
CA ARG A 159 -11.39 -5.67 -21.21
C ARG A 159 -11.23 -4.21 -21.64
N THR A 160 -10.75 -3.32 -20.76
CA THR A 160 -10.41 -1.95 -21.14
C THR A 160 -9.51 -1.98 -22.36
N GLN A 161 -9.96 -1.38 -23.46
CA GLN A 161 -9.28 -1.38 -24.75
C GLN A 161 -8.45 -0.12 -24.94
N ALA A 162 -7.30 -0.28 -25.58
CA ALA A 162 -6.53 0.81 -26.14
C ALA A 162 -6.37 0.53 -27.64
N VAL A 163 -6.94 1.40 -28.46
CA VAL A 163 -6.94 1.28 -29.91
C VAL A 163 -6.01 2.34 -30.49
N ARG A 164 -5.18 1.99 -31.46
CA ARG A 164 -4.31 2.94 -32.18
C ARG A 164 -5.13 4.05 -32.83
N HIS A 165 -4.73 5.30 -32.60
CA HIS A 165 -5.36 6.48 -33.19
C HIS A 165 -4.31 7.57 -33.46
N GLY A 166 -4.02 7.81 -34.74
CA GLY A 166 -2.93 8.71 -35.10
C GLY A 166 -1.59 8.25 -34.58
N ASP A 167 -0.88 9.14 -33.88
CA ASP A 167 0.39 8.86 -33.20
C ASP A 167 0.26 8.40 -31.75
N GLY A 168 -0.98 8.08 -31.33
CA GLY A 168 -1.28 7.67 -29.96
C GLY A 168 -2.33 6.57 -29.88
N TRP A 169 -3.14 6.64 -28.82
CA TRP A 169 -4.11 5.63 -28.46
C TRP A 169 -5.40 6.27 -27.97
N ARG A 170 -6.52 5.58 -28.19
CA ARG A 170 -7.81 5.85 -27.59
C ARG A 170 -8.12 4.76 -26.60
N ILE A 171 -8.38 5.13 -25.34
CA ILE A 171 -8.63 4.18 -24.26
C ILE A 171 -10.08 4.29 -23.80
N SER A 172 -10.80 3.15 -23.81
CA SER A 172 -12.18 3.06 -23.34
C SER A 172 -12.37 1.83 -22.44
N GLY A 173 -13.13 2.00 -21.36
CA GLY A 173 -13.42 0.93 -20.40
C GLY A 173 -13.73 1.44 -19.01
N GLN A 174 -13.63 0.55 -18.03
CA GLN A 174 -13.89 0.85 -16.62
C GLN A 174 -12.84 0.17 -15.73
N LYS A 175 -12.30 0.90 -14.79
CA LYS A 175 -11.44 0.38 -13.73
C LYS A 175 -12.13 0.55 -12.37
N VAL A 176 -11.83 -0.36 -11.45
CA VAL A 176 -12.45 -0.39 -10.12
C VAL A 176 -11.43 -0.71 -9.04
N TRP A 177 -11.75 -0.43 -7.80
CA TRP A 177 -10.86 -0.60 -6.64
C TRP A 177 -9.58 0.23 -6.73
N THR A 178 -9.65 1.38 -7.40
CA THR A 178 -8.51 2.28 -7.53
C THR A 178 -8.36 3.18 -6.32
N SER A 179 -7.35 2.91 -5.50
CA SER A 179 -7.03 3.76 -4.34
C SER A 179 -6.49 5.10 -4.80
N GLY A 180 -6.97 6.19 -4.19
CA GLY A 180 -6.44 7.53 -4.39
C GLY A 180 -6.62 8.10 -5.81
N ALA A 181 -7.50 7.52 -6.67
CA ALA A 181 -7.70 8.03 -8.03
C ALA A 181 -8.19 9.47 -8.06
N HIS A 182 -8.96 9.91 -7.07
CA HIS A 182 -9.47 11.27 -6.94
C HIS A 182 -8.37 12.31 -6.62
N LEU A 183 -7.22 11.88 -6.13
CA LEU A 183 -6.04 12.71 -5.82
C LEU A 183 -4.97 12.62 -6.91
N ALA A 184 -5.04 11.61 -7.77
CA ALA A 184 -3.98 11.28 -8.71
C ALA A 184 -3.94 12.25 -9.90
N ASP A 185 -2.73 12.61 -10.29
CA ASP A 185 -2.45 13.35 -11.54
C ASP A 185 -2.22 12.39 -12.72
N ILE A 186 -1.64 11.20 -12.44
CA ILE A 186 -1.41 10.15 -13.44
C ILE A 186 -1.90 8.79 -12.97
N GLY A 187 -2.31 7.94 -13.93
CA GLY A 187 -2.70 6.55 -13.69
C GLY A 187 -1.80 5.59 -14.46
N GLU A 188 -1.20 4.60 -13.80
CA GLU A 188 -0.61 3.44 -14.46
C GLU A 188 -1.75 2.49 -14.84
N ILE A 189 -2.04 2.36 -16.13
CA ILE A 189 -3.16 1.59 -16.63
C ILE A 189 -2.72 0.40 -17.48
N ILE A 190 -3.38 -0.73 -17.31
CA ILE A 190 -3.24 -1.92 -18.17
C ILE A 190 -4.46 -2.02 -19.06
N CYS A 191 -4.21 -2.07 -20.37
CA CYS A 191 -5.24 -2.16 -21.40
C CYS A 191 -4.96 -3.32 -22.35
N ARG A 192 -6.01 -3.81 -23.00
CA ARG A 192 -5.95 -4.73 -24.14
C ARG A 192 -5.68 -3.95 -25.40
N THR A 193 -4.62 -4.31 -26.14
CA THR A 193 -4.23 -3.65 -27.40
C THR A 193 -4.34 -4.53 -28.62
N ALA A 194 -4.50 -5.85 -28.43
CA ALA A 194 -4.64 -6.81 -29.52
C ALA A 194 -5.49 -8.01 -29.12
N ASP A 195 -5.98 -8.73 -30.12
CA ASP A 195 -6.42 -10.12 -29.97
C ASP A 195 -5.19 -11.02 -30.00
N GLY A 196 -5.22 -12.13 -29.26
CA GLY A 196 -4.09 -13.06 -29.27
C GLY A 196 -3.87 -13.79 -27.94
N PRO A 197 -2.71 -14.44 -27.79
CA PRO A 197 -2.41 -15.21 -26.60
C PRO A 197 -2.48 -14.37 -25.33
N ARG A 198 -3.15 -14.92 -24.34
CA ARG A 198 -3.27 -14.34 -23.02
C ARG A 198 -1.89 -13.94 -22.49
N HIS A 199 -1.78 -12.79 -21.86
CA HIS A 199 -0.57 -12.15 -21.36
C HIS A 199 0.31 -11.42 -22.41
N HIS A 200 0.10 -11.64 -23.72
CA HIS A 200 0.85 -10.96 -24.79
C HIS A 200 0.03 -9.89 -25.51
N ASN A 201 -1.23 -9.72 -25.14
CA ASN A 201 -2.17 -8.79 -25.74
C ASN A 201 -2.49 -7.58 -24.83
N LEU A 202 -1.69 -7.38 -23.81
CA LEU A 202 -1.83 -6.30 -22.84
C LEU A 202 -0.67 -5.31 -22.96
N THR A 203 -1.00 -4.03 -22.85
CA THR A 203 -0.03 -2.93 -22.85
C THR A 203 -0.26 -2.01 -21.67
N ALA A 204 0.81 -1.46 -21.12
CA ALA A 204 0.77 -0.52 -20.01
C ALA A 204 0.95 0.92 -20.50
N PHE A 205 0.24 1.85 -19.87
CA PHE A 205 0.34 3.28 -20.18
C PHE A 205 0.37 4.12 -18.90
N LEU A 206 0.93 5.33 -19.00
CA LEU A 206 0.82 6.39 -18.01
C LEU A 206 -0.22 7.40 -18.50
N MET A 207 -1.43 7.34 -17.98
CA MET A 207 -2.57 8.15 -18.41
C MET A 207 -2.69 9.40 -17.54
N ASP A 208 -3.12 10.51 -18.14
CA ASP A 208 -3.51 11.71 -17.40
C ASP A 208 -4.89 11.49 -16.76
N MET A 209 -4.96 11.61 -15.44
CA MET A 209 -6.23 11.41 -14.70
C MET A 209 -7.21 12.58 -14.86
N ARG A 210 -6.76 13.69 -15.46
CA ARG A 210 -7.58 14.89 -15.76
C ARG A 210 -7.88 15.05 -17.23
N ALA A 211 -7.52 14.05 -18.06
CA ALA A 211 -7.82 14.09 -19.49
C ALA A 211 -9.34 14.04 -19.73
N ASP A 212 -9.77 14.63 -20.84
CA ASP A 212 -11.15 14.51 -21.30
C ASP A 212 -11.53 13.03 -21.46
N GLY A 213 -12.73 12.68 -21.03
CA GLY A 213 -13.23 11.31 -21.02
C GLY A 213 -12.92 10.51 -19.75
N VAL A 214 -12.14 11.04 -18.80
CA VAL A 214 -11.90 10.40 -17.50
C VAL A 214 -12.94 10.86 -16.49
N THR A 215 -13.65 9.92 -15.88
CA THR A 215 -14.58 10.19 -14.78
C THR A 215 -14.23 9.31 -13.59
N VAL A 216 -13.92 9.94 -12.46
CA VAL A 216 -13.62 9.26 -11.19
C VAL A 216 -14.82 9.34 -10.26
N ARG A 217 -15.25 8.21 -9.71
CA ARG A 217 -16.37 8.12 -8.74
C ARG A 217 -15.94 7.38 -7.49
N PRO A 218 -16.24 7.89 -6.28
CA PRO A 218 -15.94 7.19 -5.04
C PRO A 218 -16.75 5.89 -4.95
N LEU A 219 -16.11 4.81 -4.50
CA LEU A 219 -16.73 3.52 -4.24
C LEU A 219 -16.97 3.36 -2.74
N ARG A 220 -18.22 3.42 -2.30
CA ARG A 220 -18.58 3.30 -0.90
C ARG A 220 -18.40 1.85 -0.42
N GLN A 221 -17.65 1.69 0.65
CA GLN A 221 -17.34 0.40 1.28
C GLN A 221 -18.33 0.08 2.40
N MET A 222 -18.37 -1.19 2.84
CA MET A 222 -19.19 -1.62 3.99
C MET A 222 -18.82 -0.90 5.29
N THR A 223 -17.55 -0.49 5.43
CA THR A 223 -17.03 0.29 6.55
C THR A 223 -17.61 1.70 6.63
N GLY A 224 -18.25 2.17 5.55
CA GLY A 224 -18.76 3.54 5.41
C GLY A 224 -17.78 4.48 4.68
N GLY A 225 -16.50 4.10 4.56
CA GLY A 225 -15.48 4.87 3.86
C GLY A 225 -15.60 4.80 2.33
N ALA A 226 -14.74 5.56 1.63
CA ALA A 226 -14.66 5.61 0.18
C ALA A 226 -13.21 5.72 -0.31
N SER A 227 -12.31 4.93 0.26
CA SER A 227 -10.87 4.93 -0.07
C SER A 227 -10.58 4.45 -1.49
N PHE A 228 -11.52 3.73 -2.11
CA PHE A 228 -11.40 3.25 -3.49
C PHE A 228 -12.33 4.00 -4.41
N ASN A 229 -11.98 3.98 -5.70
CA ASN A 229 -12.75 4.64 -6.74
C ASN A 229 -13.04 3.69 -7.90
N GLU A 230 -14.14 3.97 -8.60
CA GLU A 230 -14.37 3.56 -9.98
C GLU A 230 -13.84 4.64 -10.91
N VAL A 231 -13.22 4.23 -12.01
CA VAL A 231 -12.71 5.14 -13.05
C VAL A 231 -13.28 4.71 -14.39
N PHE A 232 -14.12 5.55 -14.95
CA PHE A 232 -14.72 5.37 -16.28
C PHE A 232 -13.88 6.09 -17.31
N LEU A 233 -13.64 5.43 -18.43
CA LEU A 233 -12.81 5.90 -19.53
C LEU A 233 -13.65 5.89 -20.81
N ASP A 234 -13.91 7.08 -21.36
CA ASP A 234 -14.68 7.26 -22.58
C ASP A 234 -13.79 7.94 -23.64
N ASP A 235 -13.21 7.10 -24.50
CA ASP A 235 -12.39 7.51 -25.65
C ASP A 235 -11.21 8.44 -25.27
N VAL A 236 -10.53 8.14 -24.14
CA VAL A 236 -9.44 8.95 -23.59
C VAL A 236 -8.23 8.90 -24.49
N THR A 237 -7.74 10.05 -24.94
CA THR A 237 -6.55 10.15 -25.79
C THR A 237 -5.26 10.04 -24.96
N VAL A 238 -4.38 9.11 -25.34
CA VAL A 238 -3.09 8.88 -24.71
C VAL A 238 -1.98 8.85 -25.77
N PRO A 239 -1.00 9.76 -25.75
CA PRO A 239 0.13 9.74 -26.68
C PRO A 239 0.96 8.45 -26.56
N ASP A 240 1.53 7.92 -27.64
CA ASP A 240 2.40 6.74 -27.60
C ASP A 240 3.65 6.96 -26.73
N SER A 241 4.07 8.20 -26.58
CA SER A 241 5.15 8.56 -25.65
C SER A 241 4.87 8.23 -24.17
N ARG A 242 3.60 7.99 -23.83
CA ARG A 242 3.17 7.56 -22.49
C ARG A 242 3.00 6.03 -22.35
N ARG A 243 3.23 5.27 -23.41
CA ARG A 243 3.28 3.80 -23.34
C ARG A 243 4.50 3.36 -22.53
N LEU A 244 4.28 2.50 -21.55
CA LEU A 244 5.30 1.98 -20.66
C LEU A 244 5.73 0.58 -21.13
N ASP A 245 7.02 0.39 -21.42
CA ASP A 245 7.60 -0.79 -22.09
C ASP A 245 7.08 -0.94 -23.55
N GLU A 246 7.38 -2.07 -24.18
CA GLU A 246 6.92 -2.39 -25.54
C GLU A 246 5.44 -2.78 -25.57
N GLU A 247 4.79 -2.59 -26.72
CA GLU A 247 3.42 -3.07 -26.95
C GLU A 247 3.37 -4.60 -26.73
N GLY A 248 2.35 -5.07 -26.02
CA GLY A 248 2.22 -6.48 -25.64
C GLY A 248 2.95 -6.86 -24.33
N ASN A 249 3.79 -6.00 -23.76
CA ASN A 249 4.52 -6.25 -22.51
C ASN A 249 3.77 -5.81 -21.24
N GLY A 250 2.51 -5.37 -21.35
CA GLY A 250 1.73 -4.89 -20.21
C GLY A 250 1.62 -5.88 -19.06
N TRP A 251 1.56 -7.19 -19.34
CA TRP A 251 1.57 -8.21 -18.30
C TRP A 251 2.87 -8.22 -17.49
N LYS A 252 4.01 -8.07 -18.14
CA LYS A 252 5.32 -7.99 -17.47
C LYS A 252 5.43 -6.74 -16.58
N VAL A 253 4.91 -5.60 -17.06
CA VAL A 253 4.82 -4.36 -16.28
C VAL A 253 3.92 -4.56 -15.07
N ALA A 254 2.71 -5.12 -15.26
CA ALA A 254 1.76 -5.40 -14.18
C ALA A 254 2.36 -6.30 -13.09
N LEU A 255 3.09 -7.36 -13.48
CA LEU A 255 3.76 -8.24 -12.51
C LEU A 255 4.82 -7.51 -11.68
N THR A 256 5.49 -6.51 -12.24
CA THR A 256 6.45 -5.68 -11.51
C THR A 256 5.74 -4.82 -10.47
N THR A 257 4.66 -4.12 -10.86
CA THR A 257 3.86 -3.27 -9.97
C THR A 257 3.24 -4.10 -8.83
N LEU A 258 2.64 -5.25 -9.16
CA LEU A 258 2.09 -6.18 -8.16
C LEU A 258 3.16 -6.77 -7.23
N GLY A 259 4.40 -6.90 -7.72
CA GLY A 259 5.56 -7.28 -6.89
C GLY A 259 5.85 -6.21 -5.83
N HIS A 260 5.85 -4.95 -6.22
CA HIS A 260 6.04 -3.82 -5.33
C HIS A 260 4.89 -3.68 -4.33
N GLU A 261 3.64 -3.87 -4.77
CA GLU A 261 2.46 -3.87 -3.91
C GLU A 261 2.58 -4.89 -2.77
N ARG A 262 2.93 -6.13 -3.06
CA ARG A 262 3.12 -7.17 -2.04
C ARG A 262 4.18 -6.80 -1.01
N ASN A 263 5.27 -6.17 -1.44
CA ASN A 263 6.32 -5.69 -0.55
C ASN A 263 5.82 -4.54 0.35
N ALA A 264 5.09 -3.57 -0.21
CA ALA A 264 4.54 -2.44 0.53
C ALA A 264 3.51 -2.89 1.58
N MET A 265 2.59 -3.80 1.22
CA MET A 265 1.60 -4.35 2.14
C MET A 265 2.23 -5.16 3.28
N GLY A 266 3.28 -5.92 3.01
CA GLY A 266 3.98 -6.69 4.04
C GLY A 266 4.61 -5.84 5.14
N HIS A 267 5.01 -4.61 4.85
CA HIS A 267 5.60 -3.70 5.83
C HIS A 267 4.56 -2.94 6.67
N SER A 268 3.44 -2.56 6.09
CA SER A 268 2.40 -1.77 6.78
C SER A 268 1.53 -2.61 7.73
N ALA A 269 1.42 -3.90 7.47
CA ALA A 269 0.48 -4.78 8.15
C ALA A 269 0.84 -5.13 9.59
N PHE A 270 2.11 -5.00 9.98
CA PHE A 270 2.60 -5.40 11.30
C PHE A 270 3.28 -4.26 12.08
N GLY A 271 3.40 -3.09 11.49
CA GLY A 271 4.22 -2.00 12.02
C GLY A 271 3.43 -0.86 12.64
N GLY A 272 2.85 -1.05 13.80
CA GLY A 272 2.32 0.05 14.56
C GLY A 272 1.55 -0.39 15.79
N ALA A 273 1.38 0.49 16.75
CA ALA A 273 0.49 0.35 17.90
C ALA A 273 -1.00 0.25 17.48
N GLY A 274 -1.24 -0.38 16.30
CA GLY A 274 -2.52 -0.41 15.63
C GLY A 274 -3.44 -1.52 16.13
N ILE A 275 -4.30 -1.94 15.23
CA ILE A 275 -5.42 -2.89 15.43
C ILE A 275 -4.97 -4.19 16.08
N LEU A 276 -3.75 -4.66 15.77
CA LEU A 276 -3.20 -5.92 16.28
C LEU A 276 -2.38 -5.75 17.57
N SER A 277 -2.49 -4.60 18.28
CA SER A 277 -1.81 -4.38 19.55
C SER A 277 -2.35 -5.33 20.63
N THR A 278 -1.45 -6.12 21.20
CA THR A 278 -1.77 -7.03 22.30
C THR A 278 -2.34 -6.28 23.49
N GLU A 279 -1.83 -5.10 23.81
CA GLU A 279 -2.25 -4.25 24.92
C GLU A 279 -3.70 -3.80 24.74
N ARG A 280 -4.06 -3.39 23.50
CA ARG A 280 -5.43 -2.98 23.16
C ARG A 280 -6.42 -4.14 23.31
N LEU A 281 -6.05 -5.32 22.86
CA LEU A 281 -6.87 -6.52 22.99
C LEU A 281 -7.03 -6.96 24.44
N ILE A 282 -5.97 -6.87 25.25
CA ILE A 282 -6.06 -7.11 26.70
C ILE A 282 -6.98 -6.09 27.36
N GLY A 283 -6.86 -4.81 26.98
CA GLY A 283 -7.74 -3.75 27.44
C GLY A 283 -9.21 -4.04 27.14
N LEU A 284 -9.52 -4.44 25.90
CA LEU A 284 -10.86 -4.82 25.47
C LEU A 284 -11.45 -5.94 26.35
N VAL A 285 -10.72 -7.04 26.54
CA VAL A 285 -11.18 -8.19 27.33
C VAL A 285 -11.42 -7.80 28.80
N ARG A 286 -10.57 -6.94 29.36
CA ARG A 286 -10.71 -6.45 30.74
C ARG A 286 -11.89 -5.48 30.89
N ALA A 287 -12.04 -4.54 29.97
CA ALA A 287 -13.12 -3.55 30.02
C ALA A 287 -14.52 -4.20 29.88
N THR A 288 -14.60 -5.31 29.16
CA THR A 288 -15.85 -6.09 29.01
C THR A 288 -16.07 -7.10 30.13
N GLY A 289 -15.15 -7.23 31.10
CA GLY A 289 -15.23 -8.20 32.20
C GLY A 289 -15.08 -9.67 31.80
N ARG A 290 -14.61 -9.95 30.56
CA ARG A 290 -14.53 -11.31 30.02
C ARG A 290 -13.21 -12.03 30.30
N GLN A 291 -12.33 -11.47 31.14
CA GLN A 291 -11.00 -12.04 31.45
C GLN A 291 -11.03 -13.40 32.16
N ALA A 292 -12.13 -13.74 32.80
CA ALA A 292 -12.32 -15.04 33.46
C ALA A 292 -13.02 -16.07 32.58
N ASP A 293 -13.57 -15.70 31.45
CA ASP A 293 -14.26 -16.60 30.52
C ASP A 293 -13.25 -17.58 29.88
N PRO A 294 -13.38 -18.89 30.06
CA PRO A 294 -12.40 -19.85 29.55
C PRO A 294 -12.35 -19.91 28.04
N VAL A 295 -13.48 -19.67 27.34
CA VAL A 295 -13.55 -19.69 25.88
C VAL A 295 -12.79 -18.47 25.33
N ILE A 296 -13.09 -17.27 25.84
CA ILE A 296 -12.39 -16.05 25.43
C ILE A 296 -10.88 -16.13 25.70
N ARG A 297 -10.49 -16.74 26.83
CA ARG A 297 -9.06 -16.95 27.14
C ARG A 297 -8.37 -17.87 26.15
N GLN A 298 -9.04 -18.95 25.73
CA GLN A 298 -8.51 -19.90 24.75
C GLN A 298 -8.38 -19.23 23.37
N GLU A 299 -9.43 -18.58 22.90
CA GLU A 299 -9.44 -17.86 21.61
C GLU A 299 -8.37 -16.75 21.57
N PHE A 300 -8.22 -16.00 22.67
CA PHE A 300 -7.18 -14.98 22.79
C PHE A 300 -5.78 -15.59 22.75
N GLY A 301 -5.55 -16.71 23.43
CA GLY A 301 -4.28 -17.43 23.40
C GLY A 301 -3.93 -17.92 22.00
N GLU A 302 -4.92 -18.42 21.26
CA GLU A 302 -4.74 -18.83 19.86
C GLU A 302 -4.42 -17.64 18.96
N LEU A 303 -5.18 -16.53 19.05
CA LEU A 303 -4.93 -15.31 18.30
C LEU A 303 -3.50 -14.79 18.56
N LEU A 304 -3.08 -14.69 19.82
CA LEU A 304 -1.73 -14.23 20.17
C LEU A 304 -0.64 -15.15 19.62
N SER A 305 -0.87 -16.45 19.63
CA SER A 305 0.09 -17.42 19.06
C SER A 305 0.26 -17.22 17.58
N GLN A 306 -0.82 -16.98 16.84
CA GLN A 306 -0.80 -16.72 15.40
C GLN A 306 -0.15 -15.37 15.07
N LEU A 307 -0.42 -14.32 15.85
CA LEU A 307 0.23 -13.02 15.70
C LEU A 307 1.75 -13.13 15.91
N ARG A 308 2.20 -13.89 16.91
CA ARG A 308 3.64 -14.12 17.14
C ARG A 308 4.27 -14.94 16.02
N ALA A 309 3.62 -16.00 15.56
CA ALA A 309 4.09 -16.81 14.44
C ALA A 309 4.25 -15.98 13.17
N ALA A 310 3.28 -15.11 12.86
CA ALA A 310 3.35 -14.18 11.75
C ALA A 310 4.56 -13.23 11.87
N ARG A 311 4.79 -12.67 13.06
CA ARG A 311 5.95 -11.81 13.34
C ARG A 311 7.28 -12.54 13.12
N TYR A 312 7.42 -13.75 13.66
CA TYR A 312 8.64 -14.53 13.46
C TYR A 312 8.90 -14.87 11.98
N THR A 313 7.84 -15.17 11.22
CA THR A 313 7.95 -15.38 9.78
C THR A 313 8.45 -14.11 9.07
N GLN A 314 7.92 -12.94 9.43
CA GLN A 314 8.38 -11.66 8.90
C GLN A 314 9.85 -11.38 9.25
N ASP A 315 10.23 -11.60 10.51
CA ASP A 315 11.61 -11.40 10.98
C ASP A 315 12.59 -12.33 10.24
N MET A 316 12.20 -13.57 9.98
CA MET A 316 12.96 -14.54 9.20
C MET A 316 13.17 -14.06 7.75
N LEU A 317 12.10 -13.67 7.06
CA LEU A 317 12.17 -13.16 5.68
C LEU A 317 12.99 -11.85 5.60
N ALA A 318 12.87 -10.99 6.60
CA ALA A 318 13.68 -9.79 6.68
C ALA A 318 15.16 -10.09 6.92
N ALA A 319 15.49 -11.15 7.67
CA ALA A 319 16.87 -11.60 7.86
C ALA A 319 17.48 -12.15 6.56
N GLN A 320 16.74 -12.96 5.82
CA GLN A 320 17.15 -13.46 4.49
C GLN A 320 17.43 -12.30 3.52
N ALA A 321 16.52 -11.32 3.44
CA ALA A 321 16.73 -10.13 2.62
C ALA A 321 17.96 -9.31 3.04
N ARG A 322 18.30 -9.27 4.34
CA ARG A 322 19.56 -8.64 4.84
C ARG A 322 20.79 -9.42 4.45
N ALA A 323 20.70 -10.74 4.35
CA ALA A 323 21.78 -11.60 3.88
C ALA A 323 22.00 -11.54 2.36
N GLY A 324 21.22 -10.74 1.63
CA GLY A 324 21.34 -10.57 0.18
C GLY A 324 20.53 -11.59 -0.63
N GLU A 325 19.72 -12.41 0.01
CA GLU A 325 18.80 -13.32 -0.67
C GLU A 325 17.64 -12.53 -1.27
N ALA A 326 17.39 -12.69 -2.56
CA ALA A 326 16.26 -12.04 -3.21
C ALA A 326 14.95 -12.64 -2.65
N PRO A 327 13.94 -11.81 -2.29
CA PRO A 327 12.66 -12.31 -1.83
C PRO A 327 12.03 -13.24 -2.86
N GLY A 328 11.75 -14.47 -2.46
CA GLY A 328 11.07 -15.47 -3.27
C GLY A 328 9.53 -15.41 -3.13
N PRO A 329 8.82 -16.38 -3.72
CA PRO A 329 7.36 -16.47 -3.62
C PRO A 329 6.86 -16.64 -2.17
N GLU A 330 7.70 -17.09 -1.25
CA GLU A 330 7.43 -17.25 0.19
C GLU A 330 7.06 -15.92 0.88
N ILE A 331 7.38 -14.77 0.31
CA ILE A 331 6.92 -13.46 0.83
C ILE A 331 5.38 -13.37 0.92
N ALA A 332 4.68 -14.16 0.09
CA ALA A 332 3.23 -14.28 0.15
C ALA A 332 2.71 -14.83 1.49
N LEU A 333 3.56 -15.53 2.28
CA LEU A 333 3.20 -16.00 3.63
C LEU A 333 2.81 -14.86 4.55
N ASN A 334 3.48 -13.69 4.44
CA ASN A 334 3.17 -12.52 5.26
C ASN A 334 1.73 -12.04 5.01
N LYS A 335 1.32 -11.96 3.75
CA LYS A 335 -0.04 -11.51 3.40
C LYS A 335 -1.10 -12.54 3.80
N ILE A 336 -0.84 -13.83 3.62
CA ILE A 336 -1.74 -14.91 4.07
C ILE A 336 -1.88 -14.89 5.59
N ALA A 337 -0.78 -14.73 6.32
CA ALA A 337 -0.81 -14.62 7.77
C ALA A 337 -1.62 -13.40 8.22
N LEU A 338 -1.43 -12.25 7.57
CA LEU A 338 -2.24 -11.04 7.81
C LEU A 338 -3.73 -11.31 7.61
N SER A 339 -4.13 -11.83 6.45
CA SER A 339 -5.53 -12.11 6.12
C SER A 339 -6.19 -13.02 7.16
N ASN A 340 -5.49 -14.09 7.55
CA ASN A 340 -5.98 -15.03 8.56
C ASN A 340 -6.09 -14.38 9.93
N ASN A 341 -5.10 -13.58 10.32
CA ASN A 341 -5.10 -12.90 11.62
C ASN A 341 -6.20 -11.82 11.69
N MET A 342 -6.45 -11.09 10.59
CA MET A 342 -7.56 -10.13 10.53
C MET A 342 -8.92 -10.81 10.66
N LYS A 343 -9.12 -11.96 10.00
CA LYS A 343 -10.34 -12.76 10.16
C LYS A 343 -10.51 -13.22 11.62
N ARG A 344 -9.49 -13.82 12.22
CA ARG A 344 -9.52 -14.27 13.63
C ARG A 344 -9.74 -13.12 14.60
N LEU A 345 -9.14 -11.98 14.35
CA LEU A 345 -9.35 -10.77 15.13
C LEU A 345 -10.82 -10.33 15.08
N ALA A 346 -11.42 -10.29 13.90
CA ALA A 346 -12.82 -9.91 13.73
C ALA A 346 -13.76 -10.89 14.47
N GLU A 347 -13.51 -12.19 14.36
CA GLU A 347 -14.26 -13.24 15.08
C GLU A 347 -14.11 -13.10 16.61
N PHE A 348 -12.88 -12.91 17.09
CA PHE A 348 -12.59 -12.71 18.50
C PHE A 348 -13.26 -11.46 19.09
N VAL A 349 -13.15 -10.33 18.39
CA VAL A 349 -13.77 -9.07 18.82
C VAL A 349 -15.29 -9.20 18.86
N ALA A 350 -15.90 -9.86 17.87
CA ALA A 350 -17.34 -10.12 17.84
C ALA A 350 -17.77 -11.00 19.03
N ALA A 351 -16.99 -12.02 19.38
CA ALA A 351 -17.25 -12.87 20.54
C ALA A 351 -17.12 -12.11 21.87
N VAL A 352 -16.17 -11.19 21.99
CA VAL A 352 -15.95 -10.40 23.20
C VAL A 352 -17.04 -9.34 23.40
N LEU A 353 -17.37 -8.58 22.36
CA LEU A 353 -18.27 -7.43 22.42
C LEU A 353 -19.75 -7.79 22.31
N GLY A 354 -20.09 -8.86 21.55
CA GLY A 354 -21.48 -9.21 21.31
C GLY A 354 -22.31 -8.03 20.81
N PRO A 355 -23.47 -7.70 21.46
CA PRO A 355 -24.33 -6.60 21.02
C PRO A 355 -23.67 -5.20 21.03
N ALA A 356 -22.65 -4.97 21.88
CA ALA A 356 -21.94 -3.69 21.93
C ALA A 356 -21.14 -3.39 20.65
N LEU A 357 -20.92 -4.38 19.80
CA LEU A 357 -20.31 -4.20 18.48
C LEU A 357 -21.29 -3.57 17.45
N ILE A 358 -22.60 -3.78 17.63
CA ILE A 358 -23.63 -3.39 16.64
C ILE A 358 -24.23 -2.03 17.00
N ALA A 359 -24.33 -1.71 18.29
CA ALA A 359 -24.92 -0.49 18.77
C ALA A 359 -23.88 0.45 19.35
N ASP A 360 -23.79 1.66 18.81
CA ASP A 360 -22.97 2.71 19.40
C ASP A 360 -23.66 3.21 20.68
N THR A 361 -23.09 2.83 21.82
CA THR A 361 -23.54 3.27 23.14
C THR A 361 -22.70 4.44 23.68
N GLY A 362 -21.75 4.95 22.90
CA GLY A 362 -20.75 5.94 23.32
C GLY A 362 -19.69 5.37 24.28
N ALA A 363 -19.70 4.07 24.54
CA ALA A 363 -18.68 3.42 25.37
C ALA A 363 -17.37 3.33 24.61
N TRP A 364 -16.33 3.97 25.13
CA TRP A 364 -15.01 4.01 24.51
C TRP A 364 -14.49 2.61 24.12
N GLY A 365 -14.01 2.47 22.89
CA GLY A 365 -13.35 1.26 22.40
C GLY A 365 -14.28 0.06 22.19
N THR A 366 -15.58 0.26 22.05
CA THR A 366 -16.54 -0.83 21.76
C THR A 366 -17.00 -0.79 20.32
N TYR A 367 -17.78 0.19 19.92
CA TYR A 367 -18.34 0.29 18.57
C TYR A 367 -17.26 0.49 17.49
N ALA A 368 -16.16 1.15 17.84
CA ALA A 368 -15.01 1.36 16.94
C ALA A 368 -14.50 0.07 16.25
N TRP A 369 -14.67 -1.09 16.89
CA TRP A 369 -14.28 -2.38 16.32
C TRP A 369 -15.18 -2.87 15.18
N THR A 370 -16.32 -2.24 14.95
CA THR A 370 -17.19 -2.55 13.82
C THR A 370 -16.47 -2.40 12.49
N SER A 371 -15.59 -1.41 12.36
CA SER A 371 -14.78 -1.22 11.16
C SER A 371 -13.83 -2.39 10.90
N VAL A 372 -13.32 -3.06 11.94
CA VAL A 372 -12.51 -4.28 11.81
C VAL A 372 -13.34 -5.42 11.26
N VAL A 373 -14.52 -5.64 11.80
CA VAL A 373 -15.40 -6.76 11.37
C VAL A 373 -15.83 -6.57 9.92
N LEU A 374 -16.21 -5.35 9.55
CA LEU A 374 -16.65 -5.03 8.19
C LEU A 374 -15.50 -4.95 7.18
N GLY A 375 -14.32 -4.52 7.63
CA GLY A 375 -13.15 -4.35 6.76
C GLY A 375 -12.27 -5.59 6.61
N ALA A 376 -12.24 -6.50 7.59
CA ALA A 376 -11.39 -7.69 7.58
C ALA A 376 -11.53 -8.56 6.30
N PRO A 377 -12.74 -8.77 5.72
CA PRO A 377 -12.88 -9.50 4.46
C PRO A 377 -12.06 -8.92 3.31
N GLY A 378 -11.90 -7.60 3.24
CA GLY A 378 -11.13 -6.91 2.20
C GLY A 378 -9.67 -7.34 2.16
N TYR A 379 -9.06 -7.68 3.29
CA TYR A 379 -7.68 -8.19 3.35
C TYR A 379 -7.51 -9.55 2.67
N ARG A 380 -8.57 -10.33 2.50
CA ARG A 380 -8.52 -11.61 1.79
C ARG A 380 -8.51 -11.42 0.27
N LEU A 381 -8.91 -10.27 -0.22
CA LEU A 381 -9.09 -9.93 -1.63
C LEU A 381 -7.95 -9.07 -2.18
N GLY A 382 -7.61 -7.97 -1.52
CA GLY A 382 -6.57 -7.03 -1.93
C GLY A 382 -5.16 -7.64 -1.90
N GLY A 383 -4.27 -7.19 -2.77
CA GLY A 383 -2.87 -7.67 -2.85
C GLY A 383 -2.71 -9.12 -3.35
N GLY A 384 -3.71 -9.63 -4.04
CA GLY A 384 -3.86 -11.05 -4.43
C GLY A 384 -4.66 -11.83 -3.40
N THR A 385 -5.69 -12.58 -3.88
CA THR A 385 -6.53 -13.39 -2.97
C THR A 385 -5.71 -14.46 -2.26
N ASP A 386 -6.21 -14.92 -1.11
CA ASP A 386 -5.58 -16.00 -0.35
C ASP A 386 -5.37 -17.24 -1.23
N GLU A 387 -6.32 -17.54 -2.14
CA GLU A 387 -6.27 -18.68 -3.07
C GLU A 387 -5.16 -18.51 -4.11
N VAL A 388 -5.04 -17.33 -4.73
CA VAL A 388 -3.96 -17.01 -5.69
C VAL A 388 -2.59 -17.13 -5.02
N LEU A 389 -2.45 -16.61 -3.80
CA LEU A 389 -1.19 -16.67 -3.07
C LEU A 389 -0.83 -18.09 -2.62
N LYS A 390 -1.81 -18.87 -2.15
CA LYS A 390 -1.62 -20.31 -1.84
C LYS A 390 -1.20 -21.10 -3.07
N ASN A 391 -1.83 -20.85 -4.23
CA ASN A 391 -1.42 -21.48 -5.48
C ASN A 391 0.02 -21.11 -5.89
N ALA A 392 0.41 -19.84 -5.70
CA ALA A 392 1.77 -19.41 -5.98
C ALA A 392 2.80 -20.13 -5.09
N ILE A 393 2.51 -20.28 -3.79
CA ILE A 393 3.36 -21.03 -2.86
C ILE A 393 3.39 -22.52 -3.25
N ALA A 394 2.23 -23.13 -3.48
CA ALA A 394 2.13 -24.54 -3.85
C ALA A 394 2.98 -24.87 -5.08
N GLN A 395 2.89 -24.04 -6.12
CA GLN A 395 3.57 -24.29 -7.39
C GLN A 395 5.05 -23.90 -7.38
N ARG A 396 5.38 -22.74 -6.78
CA ARG A 396 6.72 -22.15 -6.91
C ARG A 396 7.66 -22.45 -5.75
N VAL A 397 7.11 -22.73 -4.55
CA VAL A 397 7.90 -23.08 -3.35
C VAL A 397 7.89 -24.59 -3.12
N LEU A 398 6.69 -25.22 -3.19
CA LEU A 398 6.54 -26.63 -2.90
C LEU A 398 6.66 -27.53 -4.15
N GLY A 399 6.73 -26.96 -5.37
CA GLY A 399 6.85 -27.72 -6.62
C GLY A 399 5.62 -28.57 -6.96
N LEU A 400 4.45 -28.25 -6.40
CA LEU A 400 3.22 -28.99 -6.68
C LEU A 400 2.71 -28.73 -8.11
N PRO A 401 2.04 -29.70 -8.75
CA PRO A 401 1.53 -29.54 -10.10
C PRO A 401 0.46 -28.45 -10.17
N ARG A 402 0.34 -27.82 -11.34
CA ARG A 402 -0.77 -26.90 -11.60
C ARG A 402 -2.07 -27.67 -11.68
N PRO A 403 -3.19 -27.15 -11.16
CA PRO A 403 -4.50 -27.72 -11.45
C PRO A 403 -4.73 -27.72 -12.96
N SER A 404 -5.27 -28.82 -13.46
CA SER A 404 -5.64 -29.00 -14.88
C SER A 404 -6.77 -28.06 -15.28
#